data_401d046796390ad20863338b52ffdcca
#
_entry.id   401d046796390ad20863338b52ffdcca
#
_cell.length_a   1.000
_cell.length_b   1.000
_cell.length_c   1.000
_cell.angle_alpha   90.00
_cell.angle_beta   90.00
_cell.angle_gamma   90.00
#
_symmetry.space_group_name_H-M   'P 1'
#
loop_
_entity.id
_entity.type
_entity.pdbx_description
1 polymer ?
#
loop_
_entity_poly.entity_id
_entity_poly.type
_entity_poly.pdbx_seq_one_letter_code
_entity_poly.pdbx_strand_id
1 'polypeptide(L)'
;MNINSSIAERARANEPLTAAELDELAAADILSLGMLADEVRRARVGEIVTFVRVIDWPVAAGAIPGGEIRITALPATLAEATAVIAQARAGIGQRMLSGFSLADLIERGWGDLVDVLNQLRQAGLGAIVEAPLDRLDHAEAALQACQDAGLTVQCLSLQKPNAESRTPMLLQARALAARFPWLTTIAPLSREQSVAVPTTGYDDVRAVALARLALPGVPNVQVDWAQYGPKLAQVALTFGANDLDCVSTSDDDTLGRRRTSLEDVSRNIMAAGFQARERIAWA
;
A
#
# COMPACT_ATOMS: atom_id res chain seq x y z
N MET A 1 3.31 3.80 28.72
CA MET A 1 2.13 3.12 29.30
C MET A 1 2.15 1.70 28.78
N ASN A 2 2.10 0.69 29.63
CA ASN A 2 2.10 -0.70 29.19
C ASN A 2 0.75 -1.03 28.53
N ILE A 3 0.78 -1.90 27.51
CA ILE A 3 -0.44 -2.36 26.84
C ILE A 3 -1.25 -3.23 27.83
N ASN A 4 -2.57 -3.02 27.84
CA ASN A 4 -3.50 -3.85 28.61
C ASN A 4 -3.42 -5.32 28.12
N SER A 5 -3.27 -6.27 29.04
CA SER A 5 -3.13 -7.69 28.70
C SER A 5 -4.31 -8.25 27.92
N SER A 6 -5.54 -7.83 28.25
CA SER A 6 -6.75 -8.25 27.53
C SER A 6 -6.76 -7.77 26.07
N ILE A 7 -6.32 -6.54 25.81
CA ILE A 7 -6.19 -6.01 24.44
C ILE A 7 -5.14 -6.81 23.66
N ALA A 8 -3.99 -7.07 24.30
CA ALA A 8 -2.92 -7.84 23.67
C ALA A 8 -3.36 -9.28 23.35
N GLU A 9 -4.09 -9.95 24.24
CA GLU A 9 -4.63 -11.29 24.01
C GLU A 9 -5.62 -11.31 22.85
N ARG A 10 -6.54 -10.36 22.78
CA ARG A 10 -7.49 -10.22 21.67
C ARG A 10 -6.79 -9.97 20.34
N ALA A 11 -5.77 -9.09 20.33
CA ALA A 11 -4.97 -8.84 19.13
C ALA A 11 -4.25 -10.12 18.63
N ARG A 12 -3.66 -10.90 19.55
CA ARG A 12 -3.05 -12.22 19.25
C ARG A 12 -4.06 -13.24 18.74
N ALA A 13 -5.27 -13.23 19.31
CA ALA A 13 -6.37 -14.08 18.87
C ALA A 13 -6.97 -13.66 17.52
N ASN A 14 -6.44 -12.60 16.91
CA ASN A 14 -6.95 -12.04 15.65
C ASN A 14 -8.40 -11.53 15.75
N GLU A 15 -8.81 -11.10 16.95
CA GLU A 15 -10.13 -10.53 17.19
C GLU A 15 -10.18 -9.05 16.81
N PRO A 16 -11.33 -8.57 16.28
CA PRO A 16 -11.50 -7.16 15.97
C PRO A 16 -11.44 -6.31 17.25
N LEU A 17 -10.53 -5.33 17.28
CA LEU A 17 -10.44 -4.36 18.36
C LEU A 17 -11.45 -3.24 18.20
N THR A 18 -11.97 -2.70 19.30
CA THR A 18 -12.85 -1.54 19.34
C THR A 18 -12.07 -0.23 19.09
N ALA A 19 -12.79 0.87 18.83
CA ALA A 19 -12.17 2.19 18.71
C ALA A 19 -11.38 2.56 19.98
N ALA A 20 -11.98 2.38 21.17
CA ALA A 20 -11.33 2.71 22.43
C ALA A 20 -10.06 1.89 22.68
N GLU A 21 -10.04 0.60 22.31
CA GLU A 21 -8.84 -0.24 22.41
C GLU A 21 -7.75 0.20 21.44
N LEU A 22 -8.11 0.62 20.22
CA LEU A 22 -7.16 1.18 19.25
C LEU A 22 -6.59 2.51 19.73
N ASP A 23 -7.40 3.38 20.36
CA ASP A 23 -6.93 4.64 20.92
C ASP A 23 -6.01 4.42 22.13
N GLU A 24 -6.28 3.40 22.98
CA GLU A 24 -5.38 2.98 24.04
C GLU A 24 -4.03 2.48 23.48
N LEU A 25 -4.06 1.67 22.43
CA LEU A 25 -2.86 1.22 21.72
C LEU A 25 -2.11 2.40 21.07
N ALA A 26 -2.82 3.38 20.54
CA ALA A 26 -2.21 4.58 19.96
C ALA A 26 -1.44 5.41 20.99
N ALA A 27 -1.85 5.38 22.26
CA ALA A 27 -1.17 6.04 23.37
C ALA A 27 -0.10 5.17 24.07
N ALA A 28 0.02 3.90 23.69
CA ALA A 28 0.96 2.98 24.32
C ALA A 28 2.43 3.30 24.01
N ASP A 29 3.33 2.73 24.81
CA ASP A 29 4.76 2.75 24.54
C ASP A 29 5.06 2.17 23.16
N ILE A 30 5.91 2.86 22.40
CA ILE A 30 6.15 2.54 20.99
C ILE A 30 6.82 1.16 20.82
N LEU A 31 7.70 0.77 21.72
CA LEU A 31 8.37 -0.52 21.63
C LEU A 31 7.41 -1.66 21.96
N SER A 32 6.59 -1.49 23.01
CA SER A 32 5.57 -2.47 23.38
C SER A 32 4.54 -2.66 22.25
N LEU A 33 4.13 -1.57 21.62
CA LEU A 33 3.22 -1.59 20.47
C LEU A 33 3.85 -2.32 19.26
N GLY A 34 5.10 -2.00 18.94
CA GLY A 34 5.83 -2.63 17.83
C GLY A 34 6.03 -4.14 18.07
N MET A 35 6.42 -4.54 19.26
CA MET A 35 6.57 -5.96 19.64
C MET A 35 5.26 -6.74 19.45
N LEU A 36 4.13 -6.20 19.92
CA LEU A 36 2.82 -6.82 19.72
C LEU A 36 2.45 -6.92 18.23
N ALA A 37 2.69 -5.86 17.47
CA ALA A 37 2.38 -5.83 16.05
C ALA A 37 3.25 -6.82 15.25
N ASP A 38 4.55 -6.95 15.57
CA ASP A 38 5.43 -7.94 14.92
C ASP A 38 5.03 -9.37 15.29
N GLU A 39 4.69 -9.63 16.55
CA GLU A 39 4.19 -10.92 17.00
C GLU A 39 2.92 -11.33 16.22
N VAL A 40 1.94 -10.44 16.14
CA VAL A 40 0.70 -10.66 15.40
C VAL A 40 0.98 -10.84 13.90
N ARG A 41 1.89 -10.05 13.33
CA ARG A 41 2.30 -10.18 11.92
C ARG A 41 2.92 -11.56 11.66
N ARG A 42 3.89 -12.00 12.49
CA ARG A 42 4.53 -13.30 12.32
C ARG A 42 3.54 -14.46 12.43
N ALA A 43 2.59 -14.37 13.35
CA ALA A 43 1.53 -15.36 13.49
C ALA A 43 0.61 -15.45 12.25
N ARG A 44 0.33 -14.31 11.60
CA ARG A 44 -0.61 -14.25 10.45
C ARG A 44 0.03 -14.58 9.10
N VAL A 45 1.20 -14.03 8.84
CA VAL A 45 1.83 -14.05 7.49
C VAL A 45 3.22 -14.68 7.48
N GLY A 46 3.71 -15.15 8.63
CA GLY A 46 5.00 -15.81 8.75
C GLY A 46 6.18 -14.84 8.62
N GLU A 47 7.31 -15.32 8.12
CA GLU A 47 8.55 -14.55 8.03
C GLU A 47 8.82 -13.97 6.63
N ILE A 48 7.92 -14.19 5.69
CA ILE A 48 8.08 -13.68 4.33
C ILE A 48 7.64 -12.23 4.28
N VAL A 49 8.51 -11.40 3.73
CA VAL A 49 8.22 -10.03 3.33
C VAL A 49 8.22 -9.99 1.81
N THR A 50 7.09 -9.54 1.25
CA THR A 50 6.98 -9.34 -0.19
C THR A 50 7.45 -7.95 -0.58
N PHE A 51 7.91 -7.81 -1.82
CA PHE A 51 8.18 -6.52 -2.43
C PHE A 51 7.87 -6.55 -3.92
N VAL A 52 7.62 -5.39 -4.51
CA VAL A 52 7.45 -5.25 -5.95
C VAL A 52 8.37 -4.17 -6.50
N ARG A 53 9.04 -4.50 -7.60
CA ARG A 53 9.77 -3.50 -8.37
C ARG A 53 8.83 -2.84 -9.36
N VAL A 54 8.81 -1.51 -9.36
CA VAL A 54 7.93 -0.70 -10.19
C VAL A 54 8.74 0.04 -11.27
N ILE A 55 8.22 0.04 -12.47
CA ILE A 55 8.76 0.78 -13.61
C ILE A 55 7.71 1.77 -14.06
N ASP A 56 8.03 3.05 -14.02
CA ASP A 56 7.14 4.08 -14.50
C ASP A 56 7.01 4.07 -16.03
N TRP A 57 5.80 4.26 -16.51
CA TRP A 57 5.56 4.45 -17.92
C TRP A 57 5.69 5.93 -18.33
N PRO A 58 6.38 6.26 -19.44
CA PRO A 58 7.04 5.38 -20.40
C PRO A 58 8.32 4.73 -19.86
N VAL A 59 8.53 3.47 -20.24
CA VAL A 59 9.70 2.70 -19.77
C VAL A 59 10.99 3.29 -20.32
N ALA A 60 11.90 3.67 -19.43
CA ALA A 60 13.20 4.19 -19.82
C ALA A 60 14.06 3.11 -20.51
N ALA A 61 14.93 3.54 -21.42
CA ALA A 61 15.87 2.64 -22.07
C ALA A 61 16.82 2.02 -21.02
N GLY A 62 16.98 0.69 -21.06
CA GLY A 62 17.82 -0.04 -20.11
C GLY A 62 17.11 -0.50 -18.82
N ALA A 63 15.81 -0.30 -18.72
CA ALA A 63 15.05 -0.83 -17.58
C ALA A 63 15.17 -2.35 -17.48
N ILE A 64 15.39 -2.85 -16.25
CA ILE A 64 15.63 -4.26 -15.99
C ILE A 64 14.34 -5.06 -16.26
N PRO A 65 14.41 -6.26 -16.88
CA PRO A 65 13.25 -7.13 -17.05
C PRO A 65 12.65 -7.54 -15.69
N GLY A 66 11.33 -7.49 -15.56
CA GLY A 66 10.61 -7.85 -14.35
C GLY A 66 9.93 -6.63 -13.71
N GLY A 67 9.10 -6.90 -12.72
CA GLY A 67 8.35 -5.85 -12.02
C GLY A 67 7.02 -5.48 -12.66
N GLU A 68 6.33 -4.56 -12.00
CA GLU A 68 5.07 -3.95 -12.41
C GLU A 68 5.33 -2.70 -13.25
N ILE A 69 4.57 -2.50 -14.30
CA ILE A 69 4.58 -1.24 -15.06
C ILE A 69 3.46 -0.35 -14.52
N ARG A 70 3.79 0.88 -14.15
CA ARG A 70 2.85 1.80 -13.52
C ARG A 70 2.70 3.08 -14.32
N ILE A 71 1.46 3.44 -14.68
CA ILE A 71 1.15 4.74 -15.27
C ILE A 71 0.96 5.73 -14.12
N THR A 72 1.91 6.65 -13.95
CA THR A 72 1.92 7.62 -12.86
C THR A 72 1.24 8.94 -13.23
N ALA A 73 1.29 9.33 -14.49
CA ALA A 73 0.66 10.56 -14.96
C ALA A 73 -0.84 10.32 -15.26
N LEU A 74 -1.71 11.15 -14.68
CA LEU A 74 -3.15 11.14 -14.97
C LEU A 74 -3.43 12.06 -16.17
N PRO A 75 -3.87 11.54 -17.35
CA PRO A 75 -4.21 12.33 -18.52
C PRO A 75 -5.38 13.30 -18.27
N ALA A 76 -5.53 14.28 -19.16
CA ALA A 76 -6.61 15.26 -19.03
C ALA A 76 -7.97 14.68 -19.43
N THR A 77 -8.01 13.73 -20.36
CA THR A 77 -9.23 13.14 -20.90
C THR A 77 -9.20 11.61 -20.82
N LEU A 78 -10.38 10.99 -20.79
CA LEU A 78 -10.52 9.54 -20.83
C LEU A 78 -9.93 8.94 -22.12
N ALA A 79 -10.08 9.63 -23.26
CA ALA A 79 -9.51 9.21 -24.53
C ALA A 79 -7.98 9.16 -24.51
N GLU A 80 -7.33 10.14 -23.88
CA GLU A 80 -5.88 10.13 -23.68
C GLU A 80 -5.47 9.00 -22.72
N ALA A 81 -6.23 8.78 -21.64
CA ALA A 81 -5.95 7.72 -20.68
C ALA A 81 -6.01 6.33 -21.33
N THR A 82 -7.07 6.05 -22.10
CA THR A 82 -7.20 4.79 -22.83
C THR A 82 -6.10 4.61 -23.88
N ALA A 83 -5.70 5.69 -24.57
CA ALA A 83 -4.61 5.65 -25.56
C ALA A 83 -3.26 5.32 -24.90
N VAL A 84 -2.93 5.96 -23.77
CA VAL A 84 -1.70 5.69 -23.02
C VAL A 84 -1.67 4.25 -22.51
N ILE A 85 -2.79 3.75 -21.96
CA ILE A 85 -2.90 2.36 -21.50
C ILE A 85 -2.70 1.38 -22.65
N ALA A 86 -3.35 1.60 -23.81
CA ALA A 86 -3.22 0.73 -24.97
C ALA A 86 -1.78 0.73 -25.51
N GLN A 87 -1.12 1.88 -25.56
CA GLN A 87 0.28 2.01 -25.94
C GLN A 87 1.20 1.24 -24.97
N ALA A 88 1.00 1.42 -23.65
CA ALA A 88 1.74 0.70 -22.64
C ALA A 88 1.56 -0.80 -22.80
N ARG A 89 0.32 -1.28 -22.92
CA ARG A 89 -0.02 -2.69 -23.07
C ARG A 89 0.66 -3.33 -24.28
N ALA A 90 0.71 -2.63 -25.41
CA ALA A 90 1.38 -3.11 -26.62
C ALA A 90 2.90 -3.30 -26.41
N GLY A 91 3.52 -2.49 -25.55
CA GLY A 91 4.97 -2.51 -25.32
C GLY A 91 5.44 -3.49 -24.23
N ILE A 92 4.55 -3.91 -23.31
CA ILE A 92 4.96 -4.63 -22.10
C ILE A 92 4.57 -6.12 -22.07
N GLY A 93 3.80 -6.60 -23.04
CA GLY A 93 3.33 -7.99 -23.10
C GLY A 93 2.39 -8.33 -21.93
N GLN A 94 2.65 -9.43 -21.22
CA GLN A 94 1.80 -9.96 -20.15
C GLN A 94 2.11 -9.39 -18.75
N ARG A 95 2.98 -8.38 -18.64
CA ARG A 95 3.29 -7.79 -17.35
C ARG A 95 2.07 -7.10 -16.74
N MET A 96 2.05 -7.00 -15.41
CA MET A 96 1.03 -6.19 -14.74
C MET A 96 1.18 -4.74 -15.16
N LEU A 97 0.08 -4.16 -15.62
CA LEU A 97 -0.06 -2.73 -15.90
C LEU A 97 -1.03 -2.15 -14.88
N SER A 98 -0.53 -1.32 -14.00
CA SER A 98 -1.34 -0.58 -13.04
C SER A 98 -1.31 0.91 -13.35
N GLY A 99 -2.21 1.66 -12.75
CA GLY A 99 -2.22 3.10 -12.88
C GLY A 99 -3.32 3.72 -12.05
N PHE A 100 -3.16 5.01 -11.80
CA PHE A 100 -4.14 5.92 -11.25
C PHE A 100 -4.55 5.64 -9.81
N SER A 101 -4.87 6.69 -9.08
CA SER A 101 -5.63 6.66 -7.83
C SER A 101 -7.12 6.67 -8.14
N LEU A 102 -7.90 5.88 -7.41
CA LEU A 102 -9.37 5.85 -7.58
C LEU A 102 -10.00 7.23 -7.31
N ALA A 103 -9.48 7.97 -6.33
CA ALA A 103 -9.94 9.33 -6.05
C ALA A 103 -9.66 10.28 -7.22
N ASP A 104 -8.49 10.18 -7.83
CA ASP A 104 -8.13 11.03 -8.98
C ASP A 104 -9.04 10.77 -10.18
N LEU A 105 -9.41 9.51 -10.43
CA LEU A 105 -10.37 9.16 -11.50
C LEU A 105 -11.75 9.76 -11.25
N ILE A 106 -12.21 9.72 -10.00
CA ILE A 106 -13.50 10.32 -9.59
C ILE A 106 -13.47 11.84 -9.73
N GLU A 107 -12.41 12.49 -9.26
CA GLU A 107 -12.24 13.95 -9.33
C GLU A 107 -12.15 14.47 -10.78
N ARG A 108 -11.63 13.67 -11.70
CA ARG A 108 -11.63 14.02 -13.14
C ARG A 108 -13.03 14.14 -13.73
N GLY A 109 -14.01 13.40 -13.23
CA GLY A 109 -15.39 13.52 -13.68
C GLY A 109 -15.61 13.18 -15.13
N TRP A 110 -14.93 12.17 -15.67
CA TRP A 110 -15.03 11.76 -17.08
C TRP A 110 -16.36 11.11 -17.47
N GLY A 111 -17.26 10.91 -16.52
CA GLY A 111 -18.57 10.31 -16.71
C GLY A 111 -18.94 9.33 -15.61
N ASP A 112 -19.80 8.37 -15.91
CA ASP A 112 -20.13 7.29 -14.97
C ASP A 112 -18.89 6.47 -14.63
N LEU A 113 -18.67 6.21 -13.34
CA LEU A 113 -17.44 5.58 -12.88
C LEU A 113 -17.27 4.15 -13.41
N VAL A 114 -18.36 3.37 -13.46
CA VAL A 114 -18.31 1.99 -13.97
C VAL A 114 -17.94 1.98 -15.44
N ASP A 115 -18.51 2.89 -16.24
CA ASP A 115 -18.22 3.01 -17.66
C ASP A 115 -16.76 3.45 -17.91
N VAL A 116 -16.25 4.40 -17.11
CA VAL A 116 -14.85 4.82 -17.15
C VAL A 116 -13.93 3.65 -16.86
N LEU A 117 -14.15 2.95 -15.75
CA LEU A 117 -13.33 1.80 -15.34
C LEU A 117 -13.37 0.66 -16.37
N ASN A 118 -14.53 0.40 -16.97
CA ASN A 118 -14.66 -0.57 -18.05
C ASN A 118 -13.80 -0.19 -19.28
N GLN A 119 -13.81 1.08 -19.68
CA GLN A 119 -13.00 1.55 -20.80
C GLN A 119 -11.50 1.45 -20.51
N LEU A 120 -11.05 1.82 -19.31
CA LEU A 120 -9.65 1.66 -18.88
C LEU A 120 -9.22 0.19 -18.88
N ARG A 121 -10.07 -0.71 -18.38
CA ARG A 121 -9.82 -2.15 -18.41
C ARG A 121 -9.77 -2.70 -19.84
N GLN A 122 -10.70 -2.32 -20.70
CA GLN A 122 -10.71 -2.73 -22.12
C GLN A 122 -9.45 -2.25 -22.86
N ALA A 123 -8.92 -1.08 -22.51
CA ALA A 123 -7.65 -0.58 -23.03
C ALA A 123 -6.44 -1.40 -22.54
N GLY A 124 -6.61 -2.21 -21.48
CA GLY A 124 -5.57 -3.11 -20.97
C GLY A 124 -5.04 -2.80 -19.56
N LEU A 125 -5.66 -1.87 -18.82
CA LEU A 125 -5.33 -1.65 -17.42
C LEU A 125 -5.65 -2.91 -16.61
N GLY A 126 -4.71 -3.35 -15.76
CA GLY A 126 -4.87 -4.54 -14.94
C GLY A 126 -5.36 -4.23 -13.52
N ALA A 127 -4.96 -3.10 -12.95
CA ALA A 127 -5.35 -2.69 -11.61
C ALA A 127 -5.30 -1.17 -11.43
N ILE A 128 -6.12 -0.67 -10.52
CA ILE A 128 -6.00 0.67 -9.91
C ILE A 128 -4.93 0.59 -8.82
N VAL A 129 -4.04 1.58 -8.74
CA VAL A 129 -2.92 1.55 -7.79
C VAL A 129 -3.41 1.64 -6.35
N GLU A 130 -4.34 2.56 -6.08
CA GLU A 130 -4.79 2.81 -4.72
C GLU A 130 -6.21 3.38 -4.62
N ALA A 131 -6.82 3.20 -3.45
CA ALA A 131 -8.05 3.87 -3.03
C ALA A 131 -7.76 4.64 -1.73
N PRO A 132 -7.50 5.96 -1.79
CA PRO A 132 -7.22 6.79 -0.63
C PRO A 132 -8.50 7.10 0.14
N LEU A 133 -8.65 6.52 1.33
CA LEU A 133 -9.88 6.57 2.13
C LEU A 133 -10.26 7.98 2.57
N ASP A 134 -9.27 8.82 2.81
CA ASP A 134 -9.46 10.21 3.23
C ASP A 134 -9.79 11.19 2.07
N ARG A 135 -9.87 10.66 0.83
CA ARG A 135 -10.32 11.40 -0.36
C ARG A 135 -11.57 10.80 -1.02
N LEU A 136 -12.12 9.73 -0.45
CA LEU A 136 -13.28 9.02 -0.99
C LEU A 136 -14.50 9.18 -0.08
N ASP A 137 -15.35 10.18 -0.36
CA ASP A 137 -16.59 10.40 0.40
C ASP A 137 -17.52 9.18 0.38
N HIS A 138 -17.53 8.43 -0.73
CA HIS A 138 -18.34 7.24 -0.97
C HIS A 138 -17.49 6.03 -1.33
N ALA A 139 -16.52 5.68 -0.46
CA ALA A 139 -15.53 4.63 -0.73
C ALA A 139 -16.16 3.27 -1.08
N GLU A 140 -17.25 2.87 -0.41
CA GLU A 140 -17.95 1.60 -0.69
C GLU A 140 -18.51 1.57 -2.12
N ALA A 141 -19.19 2.64 -2.56
CA ALA A 141 -19.74 2.73 -3.91
C ALA A 141 -18.62 2.75 -4.98
N ALA A 142 -17.51 3.45 -4.71
CA ALA A 142 -16.36 3.49 -5.61
C ALA A 142 -15.67 2.11 -5.76
N LEU A 143 -15.52 1.37 -4.67
CA LEU A 143 -14.98 0.00 -4.69
C LEU A 143 -15.93 -0.98 -5.36
N GLN A 144 -17.24 -0.81 -5.17
CA GLN A 144 -18.25 -1.60 -5.87
C GLN A 144 -18.14 -1.38 -7.39
N ALA A 145 -17.98 -0.13 -7.84
CA ALA A 145 -17.77 0.19 -9.25
C ALA A 145 -16.50 -0.50 -9.82
N CYS A 146 -15.42 -0.56 -9.06
CA CYS A 146 -14.23 -1.32 -9.45
C CYS A 146 -14.55 -2.82 -9.62
N GLN A 147 -15.26 -3.40 -8.67
CA GLN A 147 -15.68 -4.81 -8.74
C GLN A 147 -16.60 -5.08 -9.94
N ASP A 148 -17.57 -4.20 -10.20
CA ASP A 148 -18.50 -4.34 -11.33
C ASP A 148 -17.79 -4.22 -12.69
N ALA A 149 -16.77 -3.35 -12.75
CA ALA A 149 -15.90 -3.24 -13.92
C ALA A 149 -14.86 -4.38 -14.04
N GLY A 150 -14.71 -5.22 -13.00
CA GLY A 150 -13.70 -6.28 -12.96
C GLY A 150 -12.26 -5.78 -12.87
N LEU A 151 -12.07 -4.59 -12.26
CA LEU A 151 -10.76 -4.05 -11.88
C LEU A 151 -10.55 -4.20 -10.38
N THR A 152 -9.35 -4.60 -9.99
CA THR A 152 -8.92 -4.61 -8.59
C THR A 152 -8.24 -3.30 -8.21
N VAL A 153 -8.26 -2.98 -6.91
CA VAL A 153 -7.44 -1.92 -6.32
C VAL A 153 -6.32 -2.58 -5.54
N GLN A 154 -5.08 -2.16 -5.78
CA GLN A 154 -3.91 -2.82 -5.18
C GLN A 154 -3.82 -2.59 -3.67
N CYS A 155 -4.18 -1.38 -3.18
CA CYS A 155 -4.22 -1.12 -1.75
C CYS A 155 -5.26 -0.06 -1.38
N LEU A 156 -5.79 -0.16 -0.16
CA LEU A 156 -6.37 0.99 0.52
C LEU A 156 -5.23 1.88 1.00
N SER A 157 -5.32 3.19 0.81
CA SER A 157 -4.26 4.13 1.21
C SER A 157 -4.82 5.33 1.98
N LEU A 158 -3.93 6.14 2.51
CA LEU A 158 -4.24 7.39 3.19
C LEU A 158 -3.36 8.48 2.57
N GLN A 159 -3.96 9.62 2.19
CA GLN A 159 -3.20 10.73 1.61
C GLN A 159 -2.61 11.62 2.70
N LYS A 160 -3.44 12.06 3.65
CA LYS A 160 -3.07 12.99 4.72
C LYS A 160 -3.60 12.54 6.10
N PRO A 161 -3.27 11.34 6.56
CA PRO A 161 -3.75 10.90 7.87
C PRO A 161 -3.15 11.78 8.97
N ASN A 162 -3.96 12.11 9.96
CA ASN A 162 -3.51 12.69 11.22
C ASN A 162 -3.83 11.76 12.39
N ALA A 163 -3.35 12.10 13.59
CA ALA A 163 -3.55 11.25 14.76
C ALA A 163 -5.04 11.04 15.11
N GLU A 164 -5.88 12.07 14.93
CA GLU A 164 -7.31 12.02 15.26
C GLU A 164 -8.12 11.22 14.25
N SER A 165 -7.77 11.29 12.95
CA SER A 165 -8.48 10.58 11.90
C SER A 165 -8.05 9.11 11.75
N ARG A 166 -6.93 8.70 12.33
CA ARG A 166 -6.33 7.38 12.11
C ARG A 166 -7.25 6.24 12.54
N THR A 167 -7.74 6.25 13.78
CA THR A 167 -8.63 5.18 14.27
C THR A 167 -9.91 5.07 13.45
N PRO A 168 -10.68 6.12 13.17
CA PRO A 168 -11.84 6.07 12.28
C PRO A 168 -11.52 5.49 10.90
N MET A 169 -10.42 5.89 10.27
CA MET A 169 -10.02 5.40 8.95
C MET A 169 -9.65 3.92 8.95
N LEU A 170 -8.96 3.43 9.99
CA LEU A 170 -8.66 2.01 10.14
C LEU A 170 -9.92 1.17 10.36
N LEU A 171 -10.91 1.68 11.10
CA LEU A 171 -12.20 1.02 11.25
C LEU A 171 -12.98 0.99 9.94
N GLN A 172 -12.97 2.06 9.17
CA GLN A 172 -13.54 2.11 7.83
C GLN A 172 -12.85 1.11 6.89
N ALA A 173 -11.51 1.08 6.87
CA ALA A 173 -10.74 0.11 6.08
C ALA A 173 -11.12 -1.34 6.44
N ARG A 174 -11.30 -1.63 7.74
CA ARG A 174 -11.73 -2.94 8.21
C ARG A 174 -13.13 -3.32 7.71
N ALA A 175 -14.07 -2.39 7.76
CA ALA A 175 -15.42 -2.62 7.25
C ALA A 175 -15.43 -2.86 5.74
N LEU A 176 -14.68 -2.08 4.98
CA LEU A 176 -14.53 -2.24 3.54
C LEU A 176 -13.85 -3.58 3.18
N ALA A 177 -12.79 -3.97 3.87
CA ALA A 177 -12.13 -5.26 3.64
C ALA A 177 -13.04 -6.46 3.97
N ALA A 178 -13.92 -6.34 4.96
CA ALA A 178 -14.93 -7.35 5.25
C ALA A 178 -15.99 -7.45 4.13
N ARG A 179 -16.34 -6.32 3.51
CA ARG A 179 -17.31 -6.25 2.39
C ARG A 179 -16.69 -6.69 1.07
N PHE A 180 -15.40 -6.40 0.87
CA PHE A 180 -14.64 -6.67 -0.35
C PHE A 180 -13.41 -7.54 -0.04
N PRO A 181 -13.54 -8.87 0.05
CA PRO A 181 -12.43 -9.77 0.46
C PRO A 181 -11.21 -9.75 -0.47
N TRP A 182 -11.33 -9.19 -1.67
CA TRP A 182 -10.23 -8.96 -2.60
C TRP A 182 -9.32 -7.77 -2.19
N LEU A 183 -9.75 -6.93 -1.23
CA LEU A 183 -8.92 -5.90 -0.62
C LEU A 183 -7.96 -6.54 0.39
N THR A 184 -6.78 -6.87 -0.05
CA THR A 184 -5.80 -7.61 0.75
C THR A 184 -4.68 -6.76 1.32
N THR A 185 -4.65 -5.45 1.01
CA THR A 185 -3.51 -4.58 1.34
C THR A 185 -3.97 -3.22 1.86
N ILE A 186 -3.32 -2.75 2.93
CA ILE A 186 -3.42 -1.39 3.45
C ILE A 186 -2.04 -0.72 3.43
N ALA A 187 -1.97 0.52 2.93
CA ALA A 187 -0.82 1.41 3.02
C ALA A 187 -1.13 2.54 4.03
N PRO A 188 -0.76 2.39 5.31
CA PRO A 188 -1.22 3.29 6.37
C PRO A 188 -0.43 4.59 6.48
N LEU A 189 0.69 4.70 5.77
CA LEU A 189 1.53 5.88 5.78
C LEU A 189 1.03 6.92 4.78
N SER A 190 1.23 8.21 5.11
CA SER A 190 0.82 9.32 4.26
C SER A 190 1.41 9.22 2.86
N ARG A 191 0.58 9.33 1.83
CA ARG A 191 1.05 9.47 0.44
C ARG A 191 1.54 10.89 0.13
N GLU A 192 1.03 11.90 0.84
CA GLU A 192 1.48 13.27 0.72
C GLU A 192 2.32 13.68 1.93
N GLN A 193 3.55 14.12 1.68
CA GLN A 193 4.40 14.70 2.72
C GLN A 193 4.11 16.18 2.85
N SER A 194 3.69 16.60 4.04
CA SER A 194 3.49 18.03 4.35
C SER A 194 4.76 18.61 4.94
N VAL A 195 5.33 19.62 4.29
CA VAL A 195 6.47 20.37 4.84
C VAL A 195 6.05 21.17 6.09
N ALA A 196 4.78 21.58 6.16
CA ALA A 196 4.24 22.36 7.28
C ALA A 196 3.93 21.49 8.51
N VAL A 197 3.56 20.23 8.32
CA VAL A 197 3.25 19.27 9.40
C VAL A 197 3.92 17.94 9.04
N PRO A 198 5.26 17.84 9.19
CA PRO A 198 5.96 16.59 8.89
C PRO A 198 5.58 15.53 9.94
N THR A 199 5.39 14.29 9.48
CA THR A 199 5.33 13.14 10.38
C THR A 199 6.72 12.84 10.94
N THR A 200 6.77 12.29 12.14
CA THR A 200 8.02 11.74 12.67
C THR A 200 8.11 10.26 12.36
N GLY A 201 9.32 9.72 12.29
CA GLY A 201 9.48 8.26 12.12
C GLY A 201 8.78 7.43 13.23
N TYR A 202 8.59 8.01 14.42
CA TYR A 202 7.81 7.40 15.50
C TYR A 202 6.31 7.35 15.17
N ASP A 203 5.76 8.39 14.58
CA ASP A 203 4.35 8.43 14.14
C ASP A 203 4.13 7.45 13.00
N ASP A 204 5.09 7.34 12.09
CA ASP A 204 5.02 6.44 10.94
C ASP A 204 5.00 4.98 11.40
N VAL A 205 5.93 4.53 12.24
CA VAL A 205 5.95 3.14 12.72
C VAL A 205 4.76 2.84 13.64
N ARG A 206 4.25 3.82 14.38
CA ARG A 206 3.00 3.71 15.13
C ARG A 206 1.81 3.47 14.21
N ALA A 207 1.72 4.20 13.09
CA ALA A 207 0.66 4.01 12.11
C ALA A 207 0.70 2.60 11.49
N VAL A 208 1.88 2.10 11.18
CA VAL A 208 2.08 0.72 10.69
C VAL A 208 1.60 -0.31 11.71
N ALA A 209 2.02 -0.17 12.98
CA ALA A 209 1.64 -1.10 14.04
C ALA A 209 0.12 -1.10 14.30
N LEU A 210 -0.50 0.08 14.35
CA LEU A 210 -1.95 0.21 14.53
C LEU A 210 -2.71 -0.41 13.36
N ALA A 211 -2.26 -0.21 12.11
CA ALA A 211 -2.89 -0.83 10.96
C ALA A 211 -2.84 -2.37 11.03
N ARG A 212 -1.70 -2.94 11.44
CA ARG A 212 -1.56 -4.39 11.64
C ARG A 212 -2.55 -4.93 12.67
N LEU A 213 -2.75 -4.22 13.79
CA LEU A 213 -3.61 -4.66 14.89
C LEU A 213 -5.09 -4.39 14.62
N ALA A 214 -5.42 -3.31 13.91
CA ALA A 214 -6.80 -2.92 13.61
C ALA A 214 -7.47 -3.78 12.53
N LEU A 215 -6.69 -4.41 11.64
CA LEU A 215 -7.16 -5.02 10.40
C LEU A 215 -6.89 -6.54 10.37
N PRO A 216 -7.59 -7.35 11.19
CA PRO A 216 -7.38 -8.79 11.22
C PRO A 216 -7.64 -9.48 9.87
N GLY A 217 -8.56 -8.96 9.05
CA GLY A 217 -8.90 -9.51 7.74
C GLY A 217 -7.99 -9.06 6.59
N VAL A 218 -7.05 -8.12 6.81
CA VAL A 218 -6.14 -7.61 5.78
C VAL A 218 -4.75 -8.18 6.00
N PRO A 219 -4.28 -9.10 5.14
CA PRO A 219 -3.00 -9.77 5.36
C PRO A 219 -1.78 -8.86 5.17
N ASN A 220 -1.87 -7.85 4.30
CA ASN A 220 -0.70 -7.06 3.93
C ASN A 220 -0.78 -5.63 4.46
N VAL A 221 0.26 -5.23 5.20
CA VAL A 221 0.54 -3.84 5.56
C VAL A 221 1.75 -3.41 4.76
N GLN A 222 1.52 -2.44 3.87
CA GLN A 222 2.47 -2.02 2.84
C GLN A 222 3.15 -0.70 3.20
N VAL A 223 4.42 -0.59 2.86
CA VAL A 223 5.20 0.64 2.94
C VAL A 223 5.80 0.95 1.57
N ASP A 224 5.73 2.21 1.16
CA ASP A 224 6.35 2.71 -0.05
C ASP A 224 7.85 2.90 0.17
N TRP A 225 8.65 2.09 -0.53
CA TRP A 225 10.10 2.09 -0.43
C TRP A 225 10.73 3.37 -1.00
N ALA A 226 10.22 3.87 -2.11
CA ALA A 226 10.77 5.06 -2.76
C ALA A 226 10.51 6.32 -1.92
N GLN A 227 9.31 6.44 -1.37
CA GLN A 227 8.90 7.61 -0.58
C GLN A 227 9.55 7.65 0.80
N TYR A 228 9.59 6.53 1.51
CA TYR A 228 10.01 6.45 2.91
C TYR A 228 11.47 6.04 3.10
N GLY A 229 12.06 5.49 2.07
CA GLY A 229 13.46 5.08 2.05
C GLY A 229 13.74 3.78 2.83
N PRO A 230 14.92 3.19 2.60
CA PRO A 230 15.27 1.88 3.13
C PRO A 230 15.32 1.80 4.66
N LYS A 231 15.69 2.90 5.34
CA LYS A 231 15.81 2.90 6.81
C LYS A 231 14.45 2.79 7.50
N LEU A 232 13.47 3.63 7.09
CA LEU A 232 12.14 3.57 7.67
C LEU A 232 11.45 2.28 7.27
N ALA A 233 11.57 1.85 6.00
CA ALA A 233 11.01 0.59 5.54
C ALA A 233 11.51 -0.59 6.38
N GLN A 234 12.83 -0.69 6.64
CA GLN A 234 13.40 -1.75 7.48
C GLN A 234 12.82 -1.75 8.89
N VAL A 235 12.70 -0.58 9.54
CA VAL A 235 12.11 -0.48 10.88
C VAL A 235 10.63 -0.83 10.85
N ALA A 236 9.87 -0.36 9.86
CA ALA A 236 8.44 -0.66 9.71
C ALA A 236 8.15 -2.16 9.60
N LEU A 237 9.06 -2.96 9.03
CA LEU A 237 8.93 -4.42 8.99
C LEU A 237 8.89 -5.04 10.40
N THR A 238 9.63 -4.48 11.36
CA THR A 238 9.59 -4.92 12.77
C THR A 238 8.42 -4.34 13.56
N PHE A 239 7.62 -3.48 12.93
CA PHE A 239 6.40 -2.88 13.46
C PHE A 239 5.12 -3.41 12.78
N GLY A 240 5.22 -4.52 12.06
CA GLY A 240 4.05 -5.20 11.51
C GLY A 240 3.85 -5.06 10.00
N ALA A 241 4.66 -4.28 9.27
CA ALA A 241 4.64 -4.30 7.81
C ALA A 241 5.17 -5.64 7.26
N ASN A 242 4.70 -6.02 6.07
CA ASN A 242 5.13 -7.25 5.39
C ASN A 242 5.15 -7.13 3.86
N ASP A 243 4.92 -5.93 3.32
CA ASP A 243 5.03 -5.66 1.89
C ASP A 243 5.72 -4.32 1.63
N LEU A 244 6.59 -4.28 0.62
CA LEU A 244 7.27 -3.08 0.16
C LEU A 244 6.89 -2.78 -1.28
N ASP A 245 6.35 -1.58 -1.52
CA ASP A 245 5.99 -1.09 -2.86
C ASP A 245 7.04 -0.13 -3.41
N CYS A 246 6.94 0.18 -4.69
CA CYS A 246 7.75 1.19 -5.37
C CYS A 246 9.27 0.97 -5.25
N VAL A 247 9.73 -0.29 -5.20
CA VAL A 247 11.16 -0.57 -5.30
C VAL A 247 11.60 -0.28 -6.74
N SER A 248 12.65 0.53 -6.90
CA SER A 248 13.17 0.87 -8.23
C SER A 248 13.70 -0.36 -8.97
N THR A 249 13.54 -0.38 -10.28
CA THR A 249 14.21 -1.35 -11.17
C THR A 249 15.55 -0.85 -11.67
N SER A 250 15.81 0.46 -11.57
CA SER A 250 17.10 1.05 -11.94
C SER A 250 18.05 1.06 -10.76
N ASP A 251 19.31 0.78 -11.04
CA ASP A 251 20.37 0.97 -10.06
C ASP A 251 20.75 2.45 -9.99
N ASP A 252 20.85 2.99 -8.78
CA ASP A 252 21.32 4.36 -8.57
C ASP A 252 22.83 4.40 -8.61
N ASP A 253 23.37 4.97 -9.69
CA ASP A 253 24.82 5.12 -9.90
C ASP A 253 25.38 6.41 -9.26
N THR A 254 24.53 7.29 -8.70
CA THR A 254 24.97 8.61 -8.19
C THR A 254 25.91 8.50 -6.98
N LEU A 255 25.77 7.44 -6.19
CA LEU A 255 26.63 7.15 -5.04
C LEU A 255 27.68 6.08 -5.31
N GLY A 256 27.86 5.71 -6.58
CA GLY A 256 28.72 4.61 -7.02
C GLY A 256 28.03 3.23 -6.84
N ARG A 257 28.21 2.36 -7.83
CA ARG A 257 27.61 1.00 -7.82
C ARG A 257 28.19 0.17 -6.69
N ARG A 258 27.48 0.09 -5.59
CA ARG A 258 27.79 -0.86 -4.52
C ARG A 258 26.89 -2.08 -4.53
N ARG A 259 25.64 -1.94 -5.04
CA ARG A 259 24.64 -3.00 -5.09
C ARG A 259 23.56 -2.67 -6.10
N THR A 260 22.87 -3.69 -6.60
CA THR A 260 21.64 -3.53 -7.38
C THR A 260 20.48 -3.18 -6.44
N SER A 261 19.41 -2.57 -6.98
CA SER A 261 18.19 -2.25 -6.23
C SER A 261 17.57 -3.52 -5.60
N LEU A 262 17.64 -4.65 -6.28
CA LEU A 262 17.20 -5.95 -5.78
C LEU A 262 18.03 -6.44 -4.58
N GLU A 263 19.37 -6.28 -4.62
CA GLU A 263 20.24 -6.64 -3.50
C GLU A 263 19.99 -5.75 -2.29
N ASP A 264 19.76 -4.46 -2.50
CA ASP A 264 19.51 -3.52 -1.40
C ASP A 264 18.19 -3.83 -0.68
N VAL A 265 17.09 -4.02 -1.39
CA VAL A 265 15.81 -4.37 -0.74
C VAL A 265 15.91 -5.72 -0.03
N SER A 266 16.51 -6.73 -0.68
CA SER A 266 16.67 -8.06 -0.08
C SER A 266 17.51 -8.03 1.20
N ARG A 267 18.61 -7.26 1.22
CA ARG A 267 19.44 -7.10 2.42
C ARG A 267 18.74 -6.36 3.55
N ASN A 268 17.97 -5.33 3.23
CA ASN A 268 17.20 -4.61 4.26
C ASN A 268 16.13 -5.52 4.90
N ILE A 269 15.43 -6.32 4.09
CA ILE A 269 14.49 -7.31 4.59
C ILE A 269 15.19 -8.36 5.48
N MET A 270 16.31 -8.92 5.02
CA MET A 270 17.10 -9.89 5.80
C MET A 270 17.66 -9.29 7.09
N ALA A 271 18.12 -8.04 7.05
CA ALA A 271 18.62 -7.35 8.23
C ALA A 271 17.53 -7.07 9.28
N ALA A 272 16.28 -7.01 8.88
CA ALA A 272 15.12 -6.97 9.78
C ALA A 272 14.70 -8.36 10.32
N GLY A 273 15.40 -9.44 9.92
CA GLY A 273 15.15 -10.81 10.37
C GLY A 273 14.06 -11.54 9.57
N PHE A 274 13.84 -11.16 8.28
CA PHE A 274 12.81 -11.71 7.43
C PHE A 274 13.37 -12.27 6.12
N GLN A 275 12.52 -12.98 5.37
CA GLN A 275 12.86 -13.55 4.06
C GLN A 275 12.22 -12.72 2.95
N ALA A 276 13.04 -12.25 2.00
CA ALA A 276 12.59 -11.45 0.88
C ALA A 276 11.98 -12.30 -0.23
N ARG A 277 10.81 -11.88 -0.75
CA ARG A 277 10.17 -12.48 -1.92
C ARG A 277 9.64 -11.38 -2.84
N GLU A 278 10.11 -11.37 -4.08
CA GLU A 278 9.52 -10.48 -5.09
C GLU A 278 8.14 -11.02 -5.50
N ARG A 279 7.11 -10.16 -5.44
CA ARG A 279 5.78 -10.48 -5.99
C ARG A 279 5.66 -9.93 -7.41
N ILE A 280 4.93 -10.65 -8.25
CA ILE A 280 4.72 -10.23 -9.65
C ILE A 280 3.48 -9.32 -9.75
N ALA A 281 2.47 -9.58 -8.95
CA ALA A 281 1.24 -8.77 -8.78
C ALA A 281 0.43 -9.35 -7.60
N TRP A 282 -0.52 -8.57 -7.09
CA TRP A 282 -1.61 -9.14 -6.30
C TRP A 282 -2.58 -9.84 -7.28
N ALA A 283 -2.67 -11.15 -7.18
CA ALA A 283 -3.64 -11.94 -7.94
C ALA A 283 -4.99 -11.93 -7.26
#